data_8638862b6bf6f4848ce71b797e8658ae
#
_entry.id   8638862b6bf6f4848ce71b797e8658ae
#
_cell.length_a   1.000
_cell.length_b   1.000
_cell.length_c   1.000
_cell.angle_alpha   90.00
_cell.angle_beta   90.00
_cell.angle_gamma   90.00
#
_symmetry.space_group_name_H-M   'P 1'
#
loop_
_entity.id
_entity.type
_entity.pdbx_description
1 polymer ?
#
loop_
_entity_poly.entity_id
_entity_poly.type
_entity_poly.pdbx_seq_one_letter_code
_entity_poly.pdbx_strand_id
1 'polypeptide(L)'
;MKDILFITPPFTQLNTPYPATAYLKGFFNTKKISSFQMDLGIEVILSLYSDKGLPQMFSFAFEKKTINTKNAKKIYRSRAKYLASINEVVEFLQGKNDTIISKILSGKLLPQASRFSHLEANEWALEEMELQDKAKYLATLYLEDLSDFIKECVDEKFGFSRYAEKIAMSANSFDSLNNLLTQATSYIDEIALTILDQKLKTIQPKLVCISVPFPGNLYSAFRCAQYIKSGFPHIKIAMGGGFPNTELRNVTDPRVFDYFDFITLDDGELPVELL
;
A
#
# COMPACT_ATOMS: atom_id res chain seq x y z
N MET A 1 -24.71 -7.84 -3.28
CA MET A 1 -23.97 -7.76 -4.56
C MET A 1 -23.82 -6.30 -4.94
N LYS A 2 -22.65 -5.88 -5.38
CA LYS A 2 -22.40 -4.54 -5.92
C LYS A 2 -22.01 -4.67 -7.39
N ASP A 3 -22.42 -3.73 -8.21
CA ASP A 3 -22.10 -3.81 -9.64
C ASP A 3 -20.63 -3.50 -9.90
N ILE A 4 -20.07 -2.49 -9.21
CA ILE A 4 -18.70 -2.02 -9.41
C ILE A 4 -17.92 -2.00 -8.11
N LEU A 5 -16.65 -2.46 -8.16
CA LEU A 5 -15.64 -2.25 -7.11
C LEU A 5 -14.50 -1.37 -7.66
N PHE A 6 -14.30 -0.19 -7.06
CA PHE A 6 -13.17 0.68 -7.35
C PHE A 6 -12.02 0.38 -6.39
N ILE A 7 -10.80 0.21 -6.91
CA ILE A 7 -9.60 -0.13 -6.12
C ILE A 7 -8.48 0.84 -6.44
N THR A 8 -7.85 1.39 -5.39
CA THR A 8 -6.49 1.96 -5.49
C THR A 8 -5.52 0.87 -5.03
N PRO A 9 -4.65 0.34 -5.91
CA PRO A 9 -3.71 -0.72 -5.54
C PRO A 9 -2.52 -0.18 -4.74
N PRO A 10 -1.78 -1.01 -3.97
CA PRO A 10 -0.57 -0.60 -3.26
C PRO A 10 0.52 -0.04 -4.20
N PHE A 11 1.31 0.98 -3.85
CA PHE A 11 1.15 1.87 -2.71
C PHE A 11 1.11 3.31 -3.20
N THR A 12 0.28 4.12 -2.57
CA THR A 12 0.31 5.59 -2.65
C THR A 12 0.81 6.18 -1.33
N GLN A 13 1.04 7.49 -1.29
CA GLN A 13 1.42 8.17 -0.06
C GLN A 13 0.31 8.06 1.00
N LEU A 14 0.68 7.62 2.22
CA LEU A 14 -0.28 7.38 3.29
C LEU A 14 -0.92 8.67 3.85
N ASN A 15 -0.17 9.77 3.80
CA ASN A 15 -0.63 11.07 4.30
C ASN A 15 -1.48 11.86 3.28
N THR A 16 -1.55 11.37 2.04
CA THR A 16 -2.32 12.02 0.97
C THR A 16 -3.10 10.94 0.22
N PRO A 17 -4.28 10.55 0.73
CA PRO A 17 -5.12 9.54 0.08
C PRO A 17 -5.49 10.00 -1.34
N TYR A 18 -5.38 9.08 -2.30
CA TYR A 18 -5.71 9.39 -3.68
C TYR A 18 -7.23 9.37 -3.88
N PRO A 19 -7.85 10.46 -4.35
CA PRO A 19 -9.30 10.65 -4.25
C PRO A 19 -10.11 9.93 -5.35
N ALA A 20 -9.48 9.39 -6.40
CA ALA A 20 -10.17 8.90 -7.60
C ALA A 20 -11.27 7.88 -7.30
N THR A 21 -11.00 6.88 -6.45
CA THR A 21 -12.00 5.85 -6.14
C THR A 21 -13.19 6.39 -5.36
N ALA A 22 -12.96 7.34 -4.45
CA ALA A 22 -14.03 8.00 -3.70
C ALA A 22 -14.86 8.92 -4.60
N TYR A 23 -14.19 9.65 -5.50
CA TYR A 23 -14.83 10.52 -6.47
C TYR A 23 -15.73 9.73 -7.43
N LEU A 24 -15.20 8.68 -8.06
CA LEU A 24 -15.95 7.81 -8.96
C LEU A 24 -17.16 7.18 -8.24
N LYS A 25 -16.94 6.66 -7.01
CA LYS A 25 -18.05 6.14 -6.21
C LYS A 25 -19.14 7.20 -5.98
N GLY A 26 -18.75 8.46 -5.70
CA GLY A 26 -19.66 9.58 -5.55
C GLY A 26 -20.47 9.82 -6.83
N PHE A 27 -19.80 9.85 -7.98
CA PHE A 27 -20.44 9.99 -9.30
C PHE A 27 -21.44 8.85 -9.56
N PHE A 28 -21.05 7.58 -9.39
CA PHE A 28 -21.93 6.45 -9.63
C PHE A 28 -23.11 6.37 -8.66
N ASN A 29 -22.99 6.93 -7.45
CA ASN A 29 -24.14 7.10 -6.56
C ASN A 29 -25.21 8.03 -7.17
N THR A 30 -24.82 9.09 -7.89
CA THR A 30 -25.78 9.98 -8.58
C THR A 30 -26.51 9.26 -9.71
N LYS A 31 -25.87 8.27 -10.32
CA LYS A 31 -26.45 7.41 -11.37
C LYS A 31 -27.25 6.23 -10.81
N LYS A 32 -27.36 6.09 -9.50
CA LYS A 32 -27.99 4.96 -8.78
C LYS A 32 -27.36 3.60 -9.12
N ILE A 33 -26.09 3.58 -9.54
CA ILE A 33 -25.33 2.37 -9.79
C ILE A 33 -24.68 1.93 -8.49
N SER A 34 -24.88 0.68 -8.11
CA SER A 34 -24.38 0.12 -6.87
C SER A 34 -22.86 -0.08 -6.93
N SER A 35 -22.10 0.67 -6.13
CA SER A 35 -20.65 0.59 -6.14
C SER A 35 -20.05 0.54 -4.74
N PHE A 36 -18.80 0.06 -4.66
CA PHE A 36 -17.96 0.07 -3.47
C PHE A 36 -16.57 0.59 -3.85
N GLN A 37 -15.86 1.17 -2.91
CA GLN A 37 -14.49 1.62 -3.14
C GLN A 37 -13.58 1.19 -1.99
N MET A 38 -12.30 0.95 -2.30
CA MET A 38 -11.28 0.63 -1.30
C MET A 38 -9.92 1.19 -1.72
N ASP A 39 -9.13 1.58 -0.75
CA ASP A 39 -7.70 1.78 -0.90
C ASP A 39 -7.00 0.53 -0.33
N LEU A 40 -6.58 -0.35 -1.24
CA LEU A 40 -5.94 -1.60 -0.87
C LEU A 40 -4.55 -1.34 -0.25
N GLY A 41 -3.87 -0.26 -0.65
CA GLY A 41 -2.59 0.12 -0.07
C GLY A 41 -2.70 0.45 1.42
N ILE A 42 -3.69 1.26 1.80
CA ILE A 42 -3.95 1.58 3.21
C ILE A 42 -4.35 0.31 3.98
N GLU A 43 -5.21 -0.54 3.43
CA GLU A 43 -5.62 -1.79 4.10
C GLU A 43 -4.43 -2.74 4.33
N VAL A 44 -3.50 -2.84 3.37
CA VAL A 44 -2.24 -3.62 3.52
C VAL A 44 -1.36 -3.04 4.63
N ILE A 45 -1.16 -1.72 4.65
CA ILE A 45 -0.37 -1.07 5.71
C ILE A 45 -1.00 -1.29 7.08
N LEU A 46 -2.29 -1.10 7.23
CA LEU A 46 -2.98 -1.34 8.50
C LEU A 46 -2.94 -2.82 8.94
N SER A 47 -2.92 -3.74 7.99
CA SER A 47 -2.72 -5.17 8.28
C SER A 47 -1.31 -5.46 8.78
N LEU A 48 -0.28 -4.91 8.10
CA LEU A 48 1.13 -5.08 8.46
C LEU A 48 1.46 -4.46 9.83
N TYR A 49 1.03 -3.21 10.04
CA TYR A 49 1.34 -2.42 11.23
C TYR A 49 0.25 -2.60 12.30
N SER A 50 0.03 -3.83 12.71
CA SER A 50 -0.95 -4.23 13.71
C SER A 50 -0.36 -5.24 14.72
N ASP A 51 -1.06 -5.44 15.82
CA ASP A 51 -0.76 -6.49 16.81
C ASP A 51 -0.79 -7.92 16.23
N LYS A 52 -1.46 -8.11 15.08
CA LYS A 52 -1.52 -9.37 14.35
C LYS A 52 -0.46 -9.48 13.26
N GLY A 53 -0.25 -8.41 12.49
CA GLY A 53 0.66 -8.40 11.35
C GLY A 53 2.14 -8.40 11.75
N LEU A 54 2.54 -7.57 12.73
CA LEU A 54 3.93 -7.49 13.16
C LEU A 54 4.51 -8.81 13.67
N PRO A 55 3.82 -9.62 14.52
CA PRO A 55 4.32 -10.92 14.91
C PRO A 55 4.59 -11.84 13.73
N GLN A 56 3.67 -11.89 12.77
CA GLN A 56 3.80 -12.72 11.57
C GLN A 56 5.00 -12.29 10.71
N MET A 57 5.17 -10.97 10.52
CA MET A 57 6.29 -10.38 9.82
C MET A 57 7.64 -10.72 10.48
N PHE A 58 7.76 -10.57 11.79
CA PHE A 58 8.98 -10.93 12.53
C PHE A 58 9.26 -12.42 12.48
N SER A 59 8.24 -13.28 12.57
CA SER A 59 8.38 -14.74 12.44
C SER A 59 8.86 -15.12 11.04
N PHE A 60 8.25 -14.55 9.99
CA PHE A 60 8.67 -14.77 8.61
C PHE A 60 10.16 -14.45 8.40
N ALA A 61 10.60 -13.25 8.84
CA ALA A 61 12.00 -12.84 8.71
C ALA A 61 12.95 -13.76 9.48
N PHE A 62 12.54 -14.24 10.66
CA PHE A 62 13.33 -15.18 11.47
C PHE A 62 13.46 -16.55 10.79
N GLU A 63 12.36 -17.11 10.31
CA GLU A 63 12.32 -18.41 9.61
C GLU A 63 13.15 -18.38 8.32
N LYS A 64 13.07 -17.27 7.56
CA LYS A 64 13.85 -17.05 6.33
C LYS A 64 15.33 -16.74 6.61
N LYS A 65 15.73 -16.52 7.88
CA LYS A 65 17.10 -16.16 8.29
C LYS A 65 17.62 -14.89 7.61
N THR A 66 16.75 -13.92 7.38
CA THR A 66 17.08 -12.67 6.67
C THR A 66 17.56 -11.55 7.61
N ILE A 67 17.52 -11.71 8.93
CA ILE A 67 17.87 -10.69 9.94
C ILE A 67 19.39 -10.58 10.06
N ASN A 68 20.06 -9.95 9.09
CA ASN A 68 21.51 -9.97 8.99
C ASN A 68 22.17 -8.64 9.35
N THR A 69 21.55 -7.50 9.03
CA THR A 69 22.12 -6.16 9.27
C THR A 69 22.11 -5.77 10.76
N LYS A 70 22.92 -4.76 11.12
CA LYS A 70 22.92 -4.23 12.50
C LYS A 70 21.56 -3.62 12.84
N ASN A 71 20.94 -2.91 11.89
CA ASN A 71 19.65 -2.26 12.06
C ASN A 71 18.54 -3.30 12.27
N ALA A 72 18.42 -4.28 11.37
CA ALA A 72 17.43 -5.35 11.48
C ALA A 72 17.56 -6.13 12.81
N LYS A 73 18.79 -6.43 13.24
CA LYS A 73 19.03 -7.07 14.55
C LYS A 73 18.60 -6.20 15.74
N LYS A 74 18.82 -4.86 15.66
CA LYS A 74 18.39 -3.93 16.70
C LYS A 74 16.85 -3.88 16.77
N ILE A 75 16.17 -3.77 15.65
CA ILE A 75 14.70 -3.76 15.57
C ILE A 75 14.13 -5.09 16.10
N TYR A 76 14.66 -6.21 15.64
CA TYR A 76 14.19 -7.54 16.07
C TYR A 76 14.40 -7.79 17.58
N ARG A 77 15.51 -7.33 18.16
CA ARG A 77 15.73 -7.41 19.63
C ARG A 77 14.69 -6.59 20.39
N SER A 78 14.25 -5.47 19.82
CA SER A 78 13.24 -4.58 20.42
C SER A 78 11.80 -4.96 20.06
N ARG A 79 11.57 -6.08 19.35
CA ARG A 79 10.26 -6.45 18.80
C ARG A 79 9.11 -6.44 19.82
N ALA A 80 9.37 -6.85 21.05
CA ALA A 80 8.37 -6.83 22.12
C ALA A 80 7.84 -5.41 22.39
N LYS A 81 8.71 -4.38 22.32
CA LYS A 81 8.32 -2.98 22.47
C LYS A 81 7.50 -2.50 21.26
N TYR A 82 7.91 -2.89 20.02
CA TYR A 82 7.14 -2.59 18.82
C TYR A 82 5.74 -3.20 18.90
N LEU A 83 5.62 -4.46 19.32
CA LEU A 83 4.33 -5.14 19.47
C LEU A 83 3.44 -4.47 20.53
N ALA A 84 4.03 -3.99 21.60
CA ALA A 84 3.28 -3.32 22.68
C ALA A 84 2.78 -1.93 22.31
N SER A 85 3.39 -1.25 21.33
CA SER A 85 3.10 0.15 21.01
C SER A 85 2.42 0.37 19.65
N ILE A 86 2.45 -0.61 18.74
CA ILE A 86 2.05 -0.39 17.34
C ILE A 86 0.61 0.10 17.18
N ASN A 87 -0.35 -0.51 17.87
CA ASN A 87 -1.75 -0.13 17.73
C ASN A 87 -1.98 1.32 18.23
N GLU A 88 -1.42 1.69 19.41
CA GLU A 88 -1.54 3.05 19.93
C GLU A 88 -0.92 4.08 18.98
N VAL A 89 0.23 3.76 18.38
CA VAL A 89 0.92 4.65 17.41
C VAL A 89 0.12 4.81 16.12
N VAL A 90 -0.42 3.72 15.58
CA VAL A 90 -1.25 3.78 14.36
C VAL A 90 -2.54 4.56 14.62
N GLU A 91 -3.21 4.34 15.77
CA GLU A 91 -4.40 5.11 16.16
C GLU A 91 -4.10 6.59 16.30
N PHE A 92 -2.95 6.95 16.91
CA PHE A 92 -2.50 8.33 17.00
C PHE A 92 -2.30 8.98 15.61
N LEU A 93 -1.59 8.31 14.70
CA LEU A 93 -1.38 8.83 13.35
C LEU A 93 -2.67 8.93 12.53
N GLN A 94 -3.68 8.15 12.88
CA GLN A 94 -5.04 8.25 12.33
C GLN A 94 -5.89 9.36 12.98
N GLY A 95 -5.34 10.11 13.95
CA GLY A 95 -6.09 11.13 14.69
C GLY A 95 -7.14 10.58 15.65
N LYS A 96 -7.01 9.31 16.08
CA LYS A 96 -7.98 8.65 16.97
C LYS A 96 -7.55 8.61 18.43
N ASN A 97 -6.26 8.90 18.73
CA ASN A 97 -5.71 8.79 20.07
C ASN A 97 -4.61 9.83 20.35
N ASP A 98 -5.01 11.02 20.76
CA ASP A 98 -4.06 12.10 21.10
C ASP A 98 -3.48 11.94 22.54
N THR A 99 -3.97 10.99 23.33
CA THR A 99 -3.55 10.83 24.73
C THR A 99 -2.12 10.34 24.89
N ILE A 100 -1.52 9.77 23.81
CA ILE A 100 -0.16 9.24 23.85
C ILE A 100 0.93 10.26 23.50
N ILE A 101 0.58 11.51 23.15
CA ILE A 101 1.55 12.56 22.76
C ILE A 101 2.66 12.70 23.82
N SER A 102 2.30 12.86 25.09
CA SER A 102 3.26 12.99 26.18
C SER A 102 4.15 11.75 26.36
N LYS A 103 3.60 10.55 26.14
CA LYS A 103 4.36 9.30 26.18
C LYS A 103 5.37 9.22 25.02
N ILE A 104 4.98 9.64 23.81
CA ILE A 104 5.88 9.71 22.66
C ILE A 104 7.01 10.70 22.93
N LEU A 105 6.68 11.92 23.34
CA LEU A 105 7.66 12.99 23.59
C LEU A 105 8.63 12.66 24.73
N SER A 106 8.22 11.86 25.71
CA SER A 106 9.10 11.41 26.79
C SER A 106 10.19 10.43 26.36
N GLY A 107 10.17 9.94 25.09
CA GLY A 107 11.11 8.95 24.56
C GLY A 107 10.97 7.54 25.14
N LYS A 108 9.96 7.27 25.98
CA LYS A 108 9.80 5.98 26.68
C LYS A 108 8.92 4.98 25.93
N LEU A 109 8.03 5.47 25.06
CA LEU A 109 7.06 4.63 24.35
C LEU A 109 7.67 3.97 23.10
N LEU A 110 8.37 4.75 22.27
CA LEU A 110 8.83 4.31 20.98
C LEU A 110 10.23 3.67 21.07
N PRO A 111 10.41 2.41 20.66
CA PRO A 111 11.74 1.89 20.39
C PRO A 111 12.38 2.66 19.22
N GLN A 112 13.68 2.93 19.33
CA GLN A 112 14.42 3.75 18.39
C GLN A 112 15.49 2.92 17.71
N ALA A 113 15.51 2.93 16.36
CA ALA A 113 16.54 2.30 15.55
C ALA A 113 17.29 3.32 14.69
N SER A 114 17.59 3.03 13.44
CA SER A 114 18.47 3.88 12.62
C SER A 114 17.84 5.22 12.25
N ARG A 115 16.54 5.29 12.08
CA ARG A 115 15.83 6.53 11.70
C ARG A 115 15.91 7.62 12.76
N PHE A 116 16.11 7.23 14.01
CA PHE A 116 16.27 8.16 15.13
C PHE A 116 17.70 8.69 15.31
N SER A 117 18.69 8.16 14.58
CA SER A 117 20.11 8.52 14.77
C SER A 117 20.45 9.98 14.45
N HIS A 118 19.62 10.67 13.69
CA HIS A 118 19.84 12.06 13.28
C HIS A 118 19.04 13.08 14.11
N LEU A 119 18.31 12.64 15.12
CA LEU A 119 17.50 13.57 15.94
C LEU A 119 18.34 14.60 16.67
N GLU A 120 19.47 14.19 17.25
CA GLU A 120 20.38 15.10 17.96
C GLU A 120 20.92 16.21 17.05
N ALA A 121 21.22 15.88 15.77
CA ALA A 121 21.71 16.85 14.79
C ALA A 121 20.64 17.88 14.35
N ASN A 122 19.34 17.55 14.55
CA ASN A 122 18.21 18.36 14.12
C ASN A 122 17.35 18.83 15.31
N GLU A 123 17.89 18.81 16.52
CA GLU A 123 17.17 19.14 17.76
C GLU A 123 16.54 20.52 17.72
N TRP A 124 17.23 21.52 17.18
CA TRP A 124 16.74 22.89 17.00
C TRP A 124 15.44 22.96 16.17
N ALA A 125 15.34 22.17 15.10
CA ALA A 125 14.13 22.15 14.27
C ALA A 125 12.93 21.49 15.01
N LEU A 126 13.23 20.53 15.87
CA LEU A 126 12.22 19.86 16.70
C LEU A 126 11.73 20.74 17.87
N GLU A 127 12.57 21.66 18.37
CA GLU A 127 12.19 22.60 19.42
C GLU A 127 11.18 23.63 18.96
N GLU A 128 11.22 24.03 17.69
CA GLU A 128 10.27 24.99 17.09
C GLU A 128 8.92 24.36 16.70
N MET A 129 8.82 23.02 16.70
CA MET A 129 7.58 22.32 16.30
C MET A 129 6.55 22.32 17.44
N GLU A 130 5.26 22.41 17.08
CA GLU A 130 4.18 22.13 18.02
C GLU A 130 4.27 20.69 18.56
N LEU A 131 3.85 20.48 19.81
CA LEU A 131 3.98 19.17 20.47
C LEU A 131 3.34 18.04 19.69
N GLN A 132 2.19 18.30 19.07
CA GLN A 132 1.49 17.30 18.26
C GLN A 132 2.27 16.94 16.98
N ASP A 133 2.82 17.94 16.30
CA ASP A 133 3.60 17.70 15.07
C ASP A 133 4.92 17.01 15.38
N LYS A 134 5.58 17.39 16.48
CA LYS A 134 6.76 16.69 16.97
C LYS A 134 6.45 15.23 17.29
N ALA A 135 5.32 14.94 17.94
CA ALA A 135 4.90 13.58 18.24
C ALA A 135 4.58 12.79 16.96
N LYS A 136 3.90 13.39 15.96
CA LYS A 136 3.66 12.77 14.63
C LYS A 136 4.95 12.47 13.90
N TYR A 137 5.91 13.39 13.93
CA TYR A 137 7.23 13.19 13.34
C TYR A 137 7.95 11.98 13.95
N LEU A 138 8.01 11.89 15.28
CA LEU A 138 8.62 10.75 15.98
C LEU A 138 7.88 9.43 15.69
N ALA A 139 6.55 9.45 15.64
CA ALA A 139 5.74 8.31 15.26
C ALA A 139 5.99 7.87 13.79
N THR A 140 6.26 8.83 12.90
CA THR A 140 6.65 8.53 11.51
C THR A 140 8.00 7.84 11.45
N LEU A 141 9.02 8.33 12.18
CA LEU A 141 10.34 7.67 12.24
C LEU A 141 10.24 6.23 12.78
N TYR A 142 9.36 6.01 13.75
CA TYR A 142 9.08 4.67 14.28
C TYR A 142 8.51 3.72 13.21
N LEU A 143 7.56 4.19 12.38
CA LEU A 143 7.04 3.39 11.25
C LEU A 143 8.10 3.20 10.17
N GLU A 144 8.95 4.20 9.94
CA GLU A 144 10.05 4.09 8.98
C GLU A 144 11.13 3.09 9.41
N ASP A 145 11.45 2.98 10.69
CA ASP A 145 12.32 1.91 11.20
C ASP A 145 11.74 0.51 10.88
N LEU A 146 10.44 0.33 11.08
CA LEU A 146 9.76 -0.93 10.71
C LEU A 146 9.72 -1.13 9.18
N SER A 147 9.56 -0.06 8.40
CA SER A 147 9.64 -0.10 6.93
C SER A 147 11.02 -0.55 6.46
N ASP A 148 12.10 -0.04 7.09
CA ASP A 148 13.45 -0.50 6.80
C ASP A 148 13.63 -1.99 7.11
N PHE A 149 13.06 -2.45 8.22
CA PHE A 149 13.08 -3.88 8.56
C PHE A 149 12.34 -4.73 7.51
N ILE A 150 11.17 -4.28 7.05
CA ILE A 150 10.43 -4.98 6.00
C ILE A 150 11.27 -5.05 4.73
N LYS A 151 11.83 -3.92 4.30
CA LYS A 151 12.65 -3.84 3.10
C LYS A 151 13.92 -4.69 3.17
N GLU A 152 14.57 -4.75 4.32
CA GLU A 152 15.80 -5.51 4.51
C GLU A 152 15.56 -7.02 4.69
N CYS A 153 14.44 -7.42 5.30
CA CYS A 153 14.24 -8.78 5.79
C CYS A 153 13.05 -9.53 5.19
N VAL A 154 12.09 -8.84 4.57
CA VAL A 154 10.81 -9.42 4.14
C VAL A 154 10.59 -9.25 2.65
N ASP A 155 10.67 -8.02 2.14
CA ASP A 155 10.43 -7.68 0.75
C ASP A 155 11.25 -6.45 0.35
N GLU A 156 12.31 -6.65 -0.44
CA GLU A 156 13.23 -5.59 -0.88
C GLU A 156 12.57 -4.47 -1.71
N LYS A 157 11.40 -4.76 -2.29
CA LYS A 157 10.62 -3.81 -3.10
C LYS A 157 9.76 -2.90 -2.24
N PHE A 158 9.62 -3.19 -0.94
CA PHE A 158 8.72 -2.46 -0.06
C PHE A 158 9.12 -0.99 0.10
N GLY A 159 8.11 -0.13 0.13
CA GLY A 159 8.19 1.29 0.46
C GLY A 159 6.79 1.86 0.55
N PHE A 160 6.58 2.84 1.44
CA PHE A 160 5.25 3.40 1.71
C PHE A 160 4.55 4.04 0.50
N SER A 161 5.30 4.49 -0.51
CA SER A 161 4.74 5.19 -1.66
C SER A 161 5.32 4.75 -3.02
N ARG A 162 6.24 3.77 -3.02
CA ARG A 162 7.04 3.46 -4.20
C ARG A 162 7.33 1.96 -4.36
N TYR A 163 6.32 1.16 -4.15
CA TYR A 163 6.46 -0.29 -4.31
C TYR A 163 6.73 -0.64 -5.78
N ALA A 164 7.84 -1.31 -6.02
CA ALA A 164 8.27 -1.73 -7.35
C ALA A 164 8.34 -0.61 -8.43
N GLU A 165 8.37 0.68 -8.03
CA GLU A 165 8.38 1.83 -8.94
C GLU A 165 9.52 1.76 -9.96
N LYS A 166 10.73 1.37 -9.53
CA LYS A 166 11.89 1.25 -10.41
C LYS A 166 11.65 0.31 -11.60
N ILE A 167 10.79 -0.68 -11.41
CA ILE A 167 10.45 -1.66 -12.43
C ILE A 167 9.52 -1.03 -13.48
N ALA A 168 8.51 -0.29 -13.03
CA ALA A 168 7.60 0.41 -13.93
C ALA A 168 8.29 1.55 -14.71
N MET A 169 9.23 2.26 -14.07
CA MET A 169 9.95 3.36 -14.70
C MET A 169 11.12 2.92 -15.60
N SER A 170 11.73 1.77 -15.35
CA SER A 170 12.87 1.27 -16.13
C SER A 170 12.47 0.45 -17.36
N ALA A 171 11.20 0.12 -17.51
CA ALA A 171 10.73 -0.77 -18.55
C ALA A 171 10.36 0.02 -19.82
N ASN A 172 11.27 0.04 -20.78
CA ASN A 172 10.93 0.39 -22.17
C ASN A 172 10.02 -0.66 -22.84
N SER A 173 9.68 -1.74 -22.15
CA SER A 173 8.80 -2.81 -22.62
C SER A 173 8.04 -3.46 -21.46
N PHE A 174 6.95 -4.13 -21.78
CA PHE A 174 6.17 -4.91 -20.81
C PHE A 174 6.92 -6.14 -20.25
N ASP A 175 8.04 -6.54 -20.85
CA ASP A 175 8.77 -7.76 -20.49
C ASP A 175 9.22 -7.81 -19.03
N SER A 176 9.76 -6.70 -18.52
CA SER A 176 10.22 -6.64 -17.13
C SER A 176 9.09 -6.86 -16.13
N LEU A 177 7.94 -6.24 -16.38
CA LEU A 177 6.75 -6.40 -15.55
C LEU A 177 6.19 -7.82 -15.67
N ASN A 178 6.07 -8.34 -16.91
CA ASN A 178 5.58 -9.68 -17.17
C ASN A 178 6.46 -10.75 -16.49
N ASN A 179 7.79 -10.62 -16.59
CA ASN A 179 8.72 -11.54 -15.92
C ASN A 179 8.54 -11.54 -14.39
N LEU A 180 8.23 -10.41 -13.77
CA LEU A 180 7.94 -10.36 -12.34
C LEU A 180 6.61 -11.02 -12.00
N LEU A 181 5.60 -10.86 -12.85
CA LEU A 181 4.29 -11.47 -12.64
C LEU A 181 4.31 -13.00 -12.78
N THR A 182 5.32 -13.56 -13.47
CA THR A 182 5.55 -15.02 -13.52
C THR A 182 6.27 -15.57 -12.29
N GLN A 183 6.90 -14.71 -11.47
CA GLN A 183 7.53 -15.13 -10.23
C GLN A 183 6.49 -15.39 -9.12
N ALA A 184 6.90 -16.14 -8.11
CA ALA A 184 6.10 -16.35 -6.91
C ALA A 184 5.72 -15.00 -6.26
N THR A 185 4.55 -14.96 -5.65
CA THR A 185 4.07 -13.82 -4.86
C THR A 185 5.01 -13.51 -3.72
N SER A 186 5.22 -12.22 -3.44
CA SER A 186 5.96 -11.78 -2.27
C SER A 186 5.09 -11.85 -1.00
N TYR A 187 5.71 -11.67 0.15
CA TYR A 187 4.97 -11.59 1.42
C TYR A 187 3.93 -10.46 1.42
N ILE A 188 4.27 -9.33 0.79
CA ILE A 188 3.36 -8.18 0.66
C ILE A 188 2.23 -8.48 -0.34
N ASP A 189 2.55 -9.15 -1.45
CA ASP A 189 1.54 -9.60 -2.41
C ASP A 189 0.51 -10.51 -1.73
N GLU A 190 0.97 -11.50 -0.92
CA GLU A 190 0.09 -12.42 -0.21
C GLU A 190 -0.91 -11.70 0.71
N ILE A 191 -0.46 -10.67 1.44
CA ILE A 191 -1.34 -9.86 2.28
C ILE A 191 -2.36 -9.11 1.41
N ALA A 192 -1.89 -8.44 0.36
CA ALA A 192 -2.77 -7.68 -0.54
C ALA A 192 -3.82 -8.58 -1.20
N LEU A 193 -3.40 -9.74 -1.71
CA LEU A 193 -4.30 -10.69 -2.37
C LEU A 193 -5.28 -11.33 -1.38
N THR A 194 -4.87 -11.58 -0.13
CA THR A 194 -5.78 -12.09 0.91
C THR A 194 -6.89 -11.07 1.23
N ILE A 195 -6.52 -9.80 1.37
CA ILE A 195 -7.50 -8.72 1.61
C ILE A 195 -8.43 -8.58 0.41
N LEU A 196 -7.87 -8.58 -0.80
CA LEU A 196 -8.63 -8.50 -2.05
C LEU A 196 -9.63 -9.66 -2.18
N ASP A 197 -9.18 -10.89 -1.92
CA ASP A 197 -10.03 -12.09 -1.96
C ASP A 197 -11.25 -11.99 -1.05
N GLN A 198 -11.03 -11.56 0.20
CA GLN A 198 -12.11 -11.34 1.16
C GLN A 198 -13.13 -10.30 0.67
N LYS A 199 -12.64 -9.21 0.07
CA LYS A 199 -13.51 -8.15 -0.48
C LYS A 199 -14.29 -8.65 -1.69
N LEU A 200 -13.66 -9.35 -2.61
CA LEU A 200 -14.32 -9.91 -3.79
C LEU A 200 -15.43 -10.89 -3.39
N LYS A 201 -15.17 -11.80 -2.45
CA LYS A 201 -16.16 -12.75 -1.93
C LYS A 201 -17.34 -12.08 -1.21
N THR A 202 -17.05 -10.97 -0.51
CA THR A 202 -18.10 -10.23 0.23
C THR A 202 -18.94 -9.35 -0.69
N ILE A 203 -18.30 -8.64 -1.62
CA ILE A 203 -18.95 -7.63 -2.47
C ILE A 203 -19.60 -8.28 -3.69
N GLN A 204 -18.93 -9.29 -4.27
CA GLN A 204 -19.33 -9.99 -5.50
C GLN A 204 -19.60 -9.02 -6.66
N PRO A 205 -18.60 -8.19 -7.06
CA PRO A 205 -18.78 -7.22 -8.13
C PRO A 205 -18.85 -7.90 -9.49
N LYS A 206 -19.51 -7.24 -10.46
CA LYS A 206 -19.46 -7.64 -11.87
C LYS A 206 -18.26 -7.03 -12.58
N LEU A 207 -17.87 -5.81 -12.17
CA LEU A 207 -16.77 -5.04 -12.72
C LEU A 207 -15.84 -4.58 -11.60
N VAL A 208 -14.53 -4.78 -11.76
CA VAL A 208 -13.50 -4.20 -10.91
C VAL A 208 -12.75 -3.14 -11.71
N CYS A 209 -12.73 -1.90 -11.20
CA CYS A 209 -11.99 -0.79 -11.77
C CYS A 209 -10.76 -0.49 -10.92
N ILE A 210 -9.56 -0.68 -11.46
CA ILE A 210 -8.29 -0.45 -10.78
C ILE A 210 -7.74 0.91 -11.22
N SER A 211 -7.64 1.84 -10.28
CA SER A 211 -7.06 3.16 -10.52
C SER A 211 -5.56 3.12 -10.27
N VAL A 212 -4.76 3.37 -11.30
CA VAL A 212 -3.30 3.43 -11.26
C VAL A 212 -2.84 4.89 -11.36
N PRO A 213 -2.70 5.61 -10.23
CA PRO A 213 -2.32 7.02 -10.28
C PRO A 213 -0.86 7.24 -10.64
N PHE A 214 0.04 6.35 -10.22
CA PHE A 214 1.49 6.49 -10.33
C PHE A 214 2.16 5.18 -10.75
N PRO A 215 3.42 5.22 -11.26
CA PRO A 215 4.15 4.01 -11.63
C PRO A 215 4.32 3.01 -10.47
N GLY A 216 4.42 3.50 -9.23
CA GLY A 216 4.52 2.65 -8.02
C GLY A 216 3.30 1.77 -7.75
N ASN A 217 2.16 2.03 -8.40
CA ASN A 217 0.95 1.21 -8.26
C ASN A 217 0.81 0.15 -9.36
N LEU A 218 1.60 0.26 -10.45
CA LEU A 218 1.39 -0.54 -11.66
C LEU A 218 1.57 -2.04 -11.41
N TYR A 219 2.66 -2.44 -10.78
CA TYR A 219 2.91 -3.85 -10.47
C TYR A 219 1.78 -4.48 -9.68
N SER A 220 1.34 -3.80 -8.61
CA SER A 220 0.27 -4.30 -7.75
C SER A 220 -1.09 -4.33 -8.48
N ALA A 221 -1.34 -3.39 -9.41
CA ALA A 221 -2.53 -3.42 -10.27
C ALA A 221 -2.57 -4.69 -11.12
N PHE A 222 -1.45 -5.03 -11.78
CA PHE A 222 -1.35 -6.25 -12.59
C PHE A 222 -1.43 -7.52 -11.72
N ARG A 223 -0.83 -7.52 -10.52
CA ARG A 223 -0.90 -8.65 -9.60
C ARG A 223 -2.34 -8.89 -9.11
N CYS A 224 -3.08 -7.82 -8.81
CA CYS A 224 -4.51 -7.90 -8.49
C CYS A 224 -5.32 -8.43 -9.67
N ALA A 225 -5.09 -7.90 -10.88
CA ALA A 225 -5.78 -8.34 -12.09
C ALA A 225 -5.51 -9.82 -12.39
N GLN A 226 -4.24 -10.27 -12.29
CA GLN A 226 -3.86 -11.67 -12.43
C GLN A 226 -4.63 -12.59 -11.48
N TYR A 227 -4.73 -12.18 -10.21
CA TYR A 227 -5.47 -12.91 -9.20
C TYR A 227 -6.96 -13.00 -9.53
N ILE A 228 -7.57 -11.88 -9.93
CA ILE A 228 -9.00 -11.83 -10.30
C ILE A 228 -9.27 -12.70 -11.52
N LYS A 229 -8.45 -12.60 -12.58
CA LYS A 229 -8.60 -13.41 -13.81
C LYS A 229 -8.56 -14.90 -13.51
N SER A 230 -7.68 -15.35 -12.61
CA SER A 230 -7.55 -16.77 -12.29
C SER A 230 -8.63 -17.28 -11.34
N GLY A 231 -8.98 -16.51 -10.31
CA GLY A 231 -9.92 -16.94 -9.26
C GLY A 231 -11.38 -16.57 -9.50
N PHE A 232 -11.64 -15.51 -10.29
CA PHE A 232 -12.97 -14.93 -10.51
C PHE A 232 -13.19 -14.57 -11.98
N PRO A 233 -13.13 -15.55 -12.91
CA PRO A 233 -13.11 -15.31 -14.37
C PRO A 233 -14.39 -14.63 -14.91
N HIS A 234 -15.47 -14.59 -14.13
CA HIS A 234 -16.71 -13.91 -14.47
C HIS A 234 -16.68 -12.40 -14.22
N ILE A 235 -15.67 -11.91 -13.44
CA ILE A 235 -15.51 -10.50 -13.15
C ILE A 235 -14.75 -9.83 -14.29
N LYS A 236 -15.28 -8.72 -14.81
CA LYS A 236 -14.58 -7.87 -15.77
C LYS A 236 -13.65 -6.91 -15.03
N ILE A 237 -12.50 -6.59 -15.65
CA ILE A 237 -11.48 -5.75 -15.04
C ILE A 237 -11.14 -4.58 -15.96
N ALA A 238 -11.27 -3.37 -15.45
CA ALA A 238 -10.84 -2.15 -16.13
C ALA A 238 -9.63 -1.54 -15.41
N MET A 239 -8.65 -1.03 -16.15
CA MET A 239 -7.56 -0.20 -15.65
C MET A 239 -7.76 1.23 -16.13
N GLY A 240 -7.55 2.19 -15.22
CA GLY A 240 -7.56 3.62 -15.50
C GLY A 240 -6.67 4.37 -14.53
N GLY A 241 -6.75 5.68 -14.53
CA GLY A 241 -6.00 6.57 -13.66
C GLY A 241 -4.91 7.37 -14.36
N GLY A 242 -4.17 8.19 -13.63
CA GLY A 242 -3.20 9.14 -14.17
C GLY A 242 -2.08 8.48 -14.98
N PHE A 243 -1.50 7.39 -14.49
CA PHE A 243 -0.38 6.74 -15.15
C PHE A 243 -0.73 6.08 -16.49
N PRO A 244 -1.83 5.31 -16.63
CA PRO A 244 -2.29 4.86 -17.94
C PRO A 244 -2.60 6.00 -18.91
N ASN A 245 -3.13 7.09 -18.39
CA ASN A 245 -3.55 8.23 -19.19
C ASN A 245 -2.39 9.04 -19.77
N THR A 246 -1.25 9.08 -19.09
CA THR A 246 -0.06 9.84 -19.51
C THR A 246 1.01 8.93 -20.10
N GLU A 247 1.57 8.04 -19.29
CA GLU A 247 2.77 7.27 -19.65
C GLU A 247 2.45 6.02 -20.48
N LEU A 248 1.27 5.41 -20.29
CA LEU A 248 0.89 4.19 -20.99
C LEU A 248 -0.03 4.42 -22.19
N ARG A 249 -0.35 5.67 -22.50
CA ARG A 249 -1.32 6.01 -23.57
C ARG A 249 -0.94 5.44 -24.95
N ASN A 250 0.35 5.30 -25.22
CA ASN A 250 0.90 4.81 -26.48
C ASN A 250 1.39 3.36 -26.42
N VAL A 251 1.08 2.63 -25.33
CA VAL A 251 1.46 1.23 -25.21
C VAL A 251 0.65 0.39 -26.19
N THR A 252 1.38 -0.40 -27.00
CA THR A 252 0.80 -1.28 -28.04
C THR A 252 0.97 -2.77 -27.72
N ASP A 253 1.51 -3.13 -26.57
CA ASP A 253 1.74 -4.52 -26.18
C ASP A 253 0.41 -5.22 -25.87
N PRO A 254 -0.02 -6.21 -26.64
CA PRO A 254 -1.32 -6.86 -26.47
C PRO A 254 -1.42 -7.70 -25.19
N ARG A 255 -0.27 -8.10 -24.59
CA ARG A 255 -0.25 -8.90 -23.33
C ARG A 255 -0.89 -8.20 -22.16
N VAL A 256 -1.06 -6.88 -22.20
CA VAL A 256 -1.80 -6.12 -21.19
C VAL A 256 -3.24 -6.63 -21.07
N PHE A 257 -3.84 -7.08 -22.18
CA PHE A 257 -5.20 -7.61 -22.22
C PHE A 257 -5.33 -9.07 -21.73
N ASP A 258 -4.23 -9.73 -21.39
CA ASP A 258 -4.27 -10.98 -20.62
C ASP A 258 -4.70 -10.72 -19.16
N TYR A 259 -4.51 -9.49 -18.67
CA TYR A 259 -4.81 -9.06 -17.31
C TYR A 259 -6.06 -8.19 -17.21
N PHE A 260 -6.29 -7.29 -18.16
CA PHE A 260 -7.41 -6.34 -18.14
C PHE A 260 -8.33 -6.57 -19.34
N ASP A 261 -9.63 -6.46 -19.12
CA ASP A 261 -10.61 -6.49 -20.22
C ASP A 261 -10.71 -5.12 -20.91
N PHE A 262 -10.49 -4.03 -20.13
CA PHE A 262 -10.62 -2.66 -20.61
C PHE A 262 -9.49 -1.78 -20.04
N ILE A 263 -9.09 -0.80 -20.84
CA ILE A 263 -8.25 0.32 -20.40
C ILE A 263 -9.04 1.58 -20.68
N THR A 264 -9.33 2.34 -19.59
CA THR A 264 -10.04 3.60 -19.69
C THR A 264 -9.05 4.75 -19.67
N LEU A 265 -9.20 5.67 -20.62
CA LEU A 265 -8.40 6.88 -20.75
C LEU A 265 -9.27 8.09 -20.42
N ASP A 266 -8.63 9.23 -20.19
CA ASP A 266 -9.24 10.50 -19.82
C ASP A 266 -9.98 10.43 -18.45
N ASP A 267 -11.04 11.22 -18.25
CA ASP A 267 -11.82 11.18 -17.02
C ASP A 267 -12.56 9.85 -16.88
N GLY A 268 -12.55 9.29 -15.70
CA GLY A 268 -13.04 7.90 -15.49
C GLY A 268 -14.55 7.75 -15.51
N GLU A 269 -15.33 8.83 -15.39
CA GLU A 269 -16.79 8.80 -15.24
C GLU A 269 -17.48 8.21 -16.46
N LEU A 270 -17.30 8.88 -17.61
CA LEU A 270 -17.95 8.44 -18.85
C LEU A 270 -17.43 7.10 -19.36
N PRO A 271 -16.12 6.83 -19.43
CA PRO A 271 -15.63 5.53 -19.83
C PRO A 271 -16.17 4.37 -18.99
N VAL A 272 -16.22 4.52 -17.65
CA VAL A 272 -16.73 3.45 -16.79
C VAL A 272 -18.26 3.33 -16.84
N GLU A 273 -18.99 4.41 -17.11
CA GLU A 273 -20.45 4.39 -17.32
C GLU A 273 -20.84 3.61 -18.60
N LEU A 274 -19.94 3.56 -19.59
CA LEU A 274 -20.17 2.85 -20.86
C LEU A 274 -19.83 1.35 -20.79
N LEU A 275 -19.13 0.87 -19.75
CA LEU A 275 -18.80 -0.53 -19.52
C LEU A 275 -19.96 -1.28 -18.85
#